data_6eb58e228c54f1e0f424b795aabb43d1
#
_entry.id   6eb58e228c54f1e0f424b795aabb43d1
#
_cell.length_a   1.000
_cell.length_b   1.000
_cell.length_c   1.000
_cell.angle_alpha   90.00
_cell.angle_beta   90.00
_cell.angle_gamma   90.00
#
_symmetry.space_group_name_H-M   'P 1'
#
loop_
_entity.id
_entity.type
_entity.pdbx_description
1 polymer ?
#
loop_
_entity_poly.entity_id
_entity_poly.type
_entity_poly.pdbx_seq_one_letter_code
_entity_poly.pdbx_strand_id
1 'polypeptide(L)'
;MRSAVGFWQDAIGLSGAKVNSVEPRTQSQDSRDEILKAAMHLFANRGFHETSMSEVAREAHVSKALIFWHFRTKEELFVAVLNRLLEPYFIDFSEEAGALDERAQIQKLVEFYLAFVRDNANSVRFFISQMLRDQHFSEGLNEQIVKLYDGYRAMLVELIARAQERGISPKHVTPEAAAAFLLSALNGILIEYLFLGKSAVQPEGAVAMVSGWLFGDNAGSGNGKAVA
;
A
#
# COMPACT_ATOMS: atom_id res chain seq x y z
N MET A 1 10.47 20.43 8.93
CA MET A 1 9.34 19.49 8.87
C MET A 1 9.55 18.61 7.65
N ARG A 2 9.81 17.31 7.81
CA ARG A 2 9.90 16.38 6.68
C ARG A 2 8.47 16.20 6.15
N SER A 3 8.28 16.30 4.84
CA SER A 3 6.98 16.02 4.23
C SER A 3 6.61 14.55 4.46
N ALA A 4 5.32 14.23 4.59
CA ALA A 4 4.84 12.86 4.69
C ALA A 4 5.44 11.96 3.57
N VAL A 5 5.68 12.54 2.40
CA VAL A 5 6.34 11.93 1.24
C VAL A 5 7.77 11.48 1.54
N GLY A 6 8.57 12.31 2.20
CA GLY A 6 9.96 11.96 2.56
C GLY A 6 10.02 10.79 3.54
N PHE A 7 9.07 10.72 4.47
CA PHE A 7 8.94 9.60 5.39
C PHE A 7 8.65 8.27 4.66
N TRP A 8 7.78 8.34 3.63
CA TRP A 8 7.42 7.16 2.82
C TRP A 8 8.58 6.64 1.98
N GLN A 9 9.29 7.54 1.31
CA GLN A 9 10.46 7.17 0.53
C GLN A 9 11.51 6.47 1.39
N ASP A 10 11.69 6.92 2.64
CA ASP A 10 12.59 6.30 3.60
C ASP A 10 12.05 4.97 4.15
N ALA A 11 10.75 4.88 4.47
CA ALA A 11 10.13 3.71 5.08
C ALA A 11 10.05 2.50 4.13
N ILE A 12 9.87 2.75 2.82
CA ILE A 12 9.78 1.69 1.79
C ILE A 12 11.09 1.52 0.99
N GLY A 13 12.18 2.19 1.40
CA GLY A 13 13.48 2.07 0.74
C GLY A 13 13.54 2.72 -0.65
N LEU A 14 12.59 3.62 -0.99
CA LEU A 14 12.58 4.40 -2.22
C LEU A 14 13.31 5.75 -2.05
N SER A 15 14.05 5.93 -0.97
CA SER A 15 14.88 7.12 -0.74
C SER A 15 15.92 7.25 -1.84
N GLY A 16 15.64 8.15 -2.80
CA GLY A 16 16.51 8.42 -3.95
C GLY A 16 15.89 8.17 -5.33
N ALA A 17 14.70 7.59 -5.44
CA ALA A 17 14.00 7.50 -6.72
C ALA A 17 13.44 8.89 -7.09
N LYS A 18 14.18 9.64 -7.89
CA LYS A 18 13.65 10.84 -8.58
C LYS A 18 12.57 10.37 -9.55
N VAL A 19 11.34 10.73 -9.24
CA VAL A 19 10.22 10.57 -10.17
C VAL A 19 10.39 11.57 -11.32
N ASN A 20 10.35 11.04 -12.54
CA ASN A 20 10.29 11.77 -13.83
C ASN A 20 11.46 12.70 -14.20
N SER A 21 12.58 12.09 -14.52
CA SER A 21 13.33 12.49 -15.71
C SER A 21 13.44 11.24 -16.60
N VAL A 22 13.10 11.35 -17.89
CA VAL A 22 13.36 10.32 -18.91
C VAL A 22 14.88 10.31 -19.14
N GLU A 23 15.61 9.84 -18.12
CA GLU A 23 17.02 9.51 -18.29
C GLU A 23 17.09 8.09 -18.89
N PRO A 24 18.03 7.82 -19.81
CA PRO A 24 18.20 6.48 -20.33
C PRO A 24 18.44 5.51 -19.18
N ARG A 25 17.58 4.49 -19.06
CA ARG A 25 17.70 3.45 -18.02
C ARG A 25 19.10 2.85 -18.10
N THR A 26 19.74 2.70 -16.95
CA THR A 26 21.04 2.04 -16.90
C THR A 26 20.83 0.53 -17.03
N GLN A 27 21.80 -0.19 -17.60
CA GLN A 27 21.78 -1.66 -17.73
C GLN A 27 21.55 -2.35 -16.38
N SER A 28 21.94 -1.70 -15.28
CA SER A 28 21.69 -2.15 -13.91
C SER A 28 20.22 -2.03 -13.50
N GLN A 29 19.51 -0.98 -13.92
CA GLN A 29 18.08 -0.81 -13.65
C GLN A 29 17.26 -1.81 -14.45
N ASP A 30 17.61 -2.04 -15.72
CA ASP A 30 16.93 -3.03 -16.55
C ASP A 30 17.06 -4.44 -15.97
N SER A 31 18.24 -4.84 -15.51
CA SER A 31 18.45 -6.15 -14.89
C SER A 31 17.69 -6.31 -13.55
N ARG A 32 17.61 -5.26 -12.74
CA ARG A 32 16.83 -5.26 -11.51
C ARG A 32 15.33 -5.43 -11.78
N ASP A 33 14.79 -4.74 -12.79
CA ASP A 33 13.39 -4.84 -13.17
C ASP A 33 13.05 -6.25 -13.71
N GLU A 34 13.92 -6.86 -14.50
CA GLU A 34 13.73 -8.23 -14.99
C GLU A 34 13.77 -9.26 -13.85
N ILE A 35 14.67 -9.08 -12.86
CA ILE A 35 14.70 -9.91 -11.65
C ILE A 35 13.40 -9.79 -10.86
N LEU A 36 12.87 -8.58 -10.67
CA LEU A 36 11.61 -8.35 -9.92
C LEU A 36 10.41 -8.97 -10.65
N LYS A 37 10.32 -8.86 -11.97
CA LYS A 37 9.26 -9.50 -12.78
C LYS A 37 9.31 -11.03 -12.68
N ALA A 38 10.49 -11.61 -12.83
CA ALA A 38 10.70 -13.05 -12.71
C ALA A 38 10.37 -13.55 -11.30
N ALA A 39 10.81 -12.84 -10.26
CA ALA A 39 10.53 -13.17 -8.88
C ALA A 39 9.02 -13.11 -8.59
N MET A 40 8.33 -12.06 -9.02
CA MET A 40 6.89 -11.92 -8.88
C MET A 40 6.14 -13.08 -9.52
N HIS A 41 6.50 -13.45 -10.76
CA HIS A 41 5.91 -14.58 -11.47
C HIS A 41 6.13 -15.91 -10.73
N LEU A 42 7.35 -16.19 -10.30
CA LEU A 42 7.68 -17.44 -9.60
C LEU A 42 7.04 -17.50 -8.21
N PHE A 43 7.08 -16.42 -7.44
CA PHE A 43 6.43 -16.36 -6.13
C PHE A 43 4.92 -16.54 -6.23
N ALA A 44 4.28 -15.92 -7.22
CA ALA A 44 2.84 -16.03 -7.42
C ALA A 44 2.40 -17.46 -7.82
N ASN A 45 3.20 -18.18 -8.61
CA ASN A 45 2.81 -19.47 -9.15
C ASN A 45 3.27 -20.66 -8.30
N ARG A 46 4.42 -20.56 -7.64
CA ARG A 46 5.04 -21.69 -6.89
C ARG A 46 5.07 -21.47 -5.38
N GLY A 47 5.04 -20.22 -4.95
CA GLY A 47 5.21 -19.87 -3.56
C GLY A 47 6.61 -19.36 -3.24
N PHE A 48 6.72 -18.66 -2.11
CA PHE A 48 8.00 -18.11 -1.64
C PHE A 48 9.01 -19.21 -1.32
N HIS A 49 8.60 -20.23 -0.56
CA HIS A 49 9.51 -21.30 -0.10
C HIS A 49 10.02 -22.16 -1.24
N GLU A 50 9.16 -22.50 -2.19
CA GLU A 50 9.47 -23.35 -3.34
C GLU A 50 10.27 -22.62 -4.43
N THR A 51 10.50 -21.32 -4.28
CA THR A 51 11.27 -20.51 -5.24
C THR A 51 12.67 -20.25 -4.68
N SER A 52 13.69 -20.55 -5.44
CA SER A 52 15.09 -20.24 -5.11
C SER A 52 15.61 -19.03 -5.87
N MET A 53 16.60 -18.33 -5.32
CA MET A 53 17.32 -17.24 -5.98
C MET A 53 17.94 -17.67 -7.33
N SER A 54 18.36 -18.93 -7.44
CA SER A 54 18.92 -19.49 -8.69
C SER A 54 17.86 -19.68 -9.78
N GLU A 55 16.63 -20.04 -9.41
CA GLU A 55 15.50 -20.13 -10.35
C GLU A 55 15.06 -18.76 -10.82
N VAL A 56 15.02 -17.77 -9.93
CA VAL A 56 14.74 -16.38 -10.31
C VAL A 56 15.81 -15.86 -11.28
N ALA A 57 17.10 -16.10 -11.01
CA ALA A 57 18.17 -15.69 -11.91
C ALA A 57 18.03 -16.32 -13.32
N ARG A 58 17.66 -17.59 -13.39
CA ARG A 58 17.42 -18.31 -14.65
C ARG A 58 16.21 -17.74 -15.39
N GLU A 59 15.12 -17.50 -14.70
CA GLU A 59 13.89 -16.93 -15.28
C GLU A 59 14.11 -15.49 -15.78
N ALA A 60 14.89 -14.72 -15.02
CA ALA A 60 15.25 -13.35 -15.38
C ALA A 60 16.38 -13.26 -16.43
N HIS A 61 16.92 -14.39 -16.90
CA HIS A 61 18.05 -14.46 -17.82
C HIS A 61 19.30 -13.71 -17.35
N VAL A 62 19.54 -13.69 -16.03
CA VAL A 62 20.71 -13.06 -15.43
C VAL A 62 21.64 -14.09 -14.76
N SER A 63 22.89 -13.69 -14.52
CA SER A 63 23.81 -14.54 -13.78
C SER A 63 23.43 -14.64 -12.28
N LYS A 64 23.79 -15.76 -11.64
CA LYS A 64 23.62 -15.93 -10.20
C LYS A 64 24.37 -14.85 -9.41
N ALA A 65 25.53 -14.41 -9.88
CA ALA A 65 26.28 -13.33 -9.24
C ALA A 65 25.52 -11.99 -9.30
N LEU A 66 24.87 -11.70 -10.42
CA LEU A 66 24.13 -10.45 -10.61
C LEU A 66 22.87 -10.38 -9.72
N ILE A 67 22.12 -11.47 -9.53
CA ILE A 67 20.98 -11.45 -8.61
C ILE A 67 21.43 -11.22 -7.18
N PHE A 68 22.54 -11.83 -6.70
CA PHE A 68 23.07 -11.59 -5.36
C PHE A 68 23.73 -10.21 -5.20
N TRP A 69 24.12 -9.58 -6.28
CA TRP A 69 24.56 -8.18 -6.25
C TRP A 69 23.39 -7.22 -6.01
N HIS A 70 22.20 -7.50 -6.59
CA HIS A 70 21.00 -6.70 -6.42
C HIS A 70 20.27 -7.00 -5.10
N PHE A 71 20.22 -8.28 -4.70
CA PHE A 71 19.44 -8.76 -3.54
C PHE A 71 20.23 -9.81 -2.79
N ARG A 72 20.59 -9.49 -1.56
CA ARG A 72 21.44 -10.40 -0.74
C ARG A 72 20.69 -11.64 -0.27
N THR A 73 19.36 -11.49 -0.04
CA THR A 73 18.50 -12.57 0.44
C THR A 73 17.21 -12.66 -0.37
N LYS A 74 16.53 -13.79 -0.26
CA LYS A 74 15.23 -14.00 -0.90
C LYS A 74 14.15 -13.12 -0.27
N GLU A 75 14.26 -12.84 1.02
CA GLU A 75 13.40 -11.95 1.77
C GLU A 75 13.52 -10.51 1.27
N GLU A 76 14.74 -10.04 1.06
CA GLU A 76 14.99 -8.70 0.47
C GLU A 76 14.36 -8.59 -0.93
N LEU A 77 14.53 -9.62 -1.76
CA LEU A 77 13.89 -9.70 -3.07
C LEU A 77 12.36 -9.69 -2.97
N PHE A 78 11.79 -10.42 -2.01
CA PHE A 78 10.35 -10.49 -1.80
C PHE A 78 9.77 -9.12 -1.40
N VAL A 79 10.41 -8.42 -0.48
CA VAL A 79 10.02 -7.06 -0.09
C VAL A 79 10.12 -6.09 -1.27
N ALA A 80 11.16 -6.21 -2.08
CA ALA A 80 11.30 -5.39 -3.28
C ALA A 80 10.20 -5.67 -4.32
N VAL A 81 9.74 -6.93 -4.45
CA VAL A 81 8.57 -7.28 -5.27
C VAL A 81 7.30 -6.65 -4.72
N LEU A 82 7.07 -6.69 -3.39
CA LEU A 82 5.96 -6.00 -2.75
C LEU A 82 5.98 -4.49 -3.03
N ASN A 83 7.11 -3.85 -2.84
CA ASN A 83 7.27 -2.43 -3.10
C ASN A 83 6.98 -2.09 -4.57
N ARG A 84 7.44 -2.93 -5.50
CA ARG A 84 7.17 -2.76 -6.93
C ARG A 84 5.69 -2.88 -7.28
N LEU A 85 4.96 -3.77 -6.61
CA LEU A 85 3.51 -3.91 -6.76
C LEU A 85 2.75 -2.69 -6.23
N LEU A 86 3.25 -2.11 -5.14
CA LEU A 86 2.62 -0.96 -4.48
C LEU A 86 2.98 0.38 -5.15
N GLU A 87 4.13 0.45 -5.84
CA GLU A 87 4.69 1.67 -6.43
C GLU A 87 3.68 2.49 -7.27
N PRO A 88 2.89 1.90 -8.21
CA PRO A 88 1.95 2.67 -9.02
C PRO A 88 0.88 3.41 -8.22
N TYR A 89 0.59 2.95 -7.00
CA TYR A 89 -0.46 3.50 -6.15
C TYR A 89 0.05 4.57 -5.17
N PHE A 90 1.38 4.74 -5.08
CA PHE A 90 2.02 5.72 -4.21
C PHE A 90 2.53 6.97 -4.93
N ILE A 91 2.91 6.84 -6.20
CA ILE A 91 3.59 7.89 -6.94
C ILE A 91 2.70 9.12 -7.11
N ASP A 92 1.43 8.90 -7.45
CA ASP A 92 0.49 10.00 -7.70
C ASP A 92 0.04 10.71 -6.43
N PHE A 93 0.09 10.02 -5.27
CA PHE A 93 -0.37 10.61 -4.02
C PHE A 93 0.47 11.82 -3.59
N SER A 94 1.76 11.85 -3.89
CA SER A 94 2.65 12.90 -3.41
C SER A 94 2.57 14.21 -4.21
N GLU A 95 2.35 14.12 -5.52
CA GLU A 95 2.26 15.30 -6.40
C GLU A 95 0.85 15.90 -6.40
N GLU A 96 -0.17 15.05 -6.48
CA GLU A 96 -1.57 15.49 -6.48
C GLU A 96 -2.07 15.86 -5.08
N ALA A 97 -1.65 15.12 -4.05
CA ALA A 97 -2.15 15.29 -2.68
C ALA A 97 -1.66 16.59 -2.02
N GLY A 98 -0.50 17.13 -2.42
CA GLY A 98 0.03 18.38 -1.85
C GLY A 98 -0.87 19.60 -2.06
N ALA A 99 -1.75 19.57 -3.06
CA ALA A 99 -2.71 20.63 -3.38
C ALA A 99 -4.12 20.37 -2.79
N LEU A 100 -4.37 19.15 -2.24
CA LEU A 100 -5.66 18.75 -1.70
C LEU A 100 -5.74 19.02 -0.19
N ASP A 101 -6.97 19.26 0.30
CA ASP A 101 -7.22 19.26 1.74
C ASP A 101 -7.13 17.84 2.34
N GLU A 102 -7.09 17.73 3.66
CA GLU A 102 -6.91 16.46 4.36
C GLU A 102 -8.05 15.47 4.07
N ARG A 103 -9.26 15.97 3.85
CA ARG A 103 -10.41 15.13 3.47
C ARG A 103 -10.19 14.49 2.12
N ALA A 104 -9.87 15.28 1.11
CA ALA A 104 -9.63 14.79 -0.24
C ALA A 104 -8.41 13.85 -0.29
N GLN A 105 -7.38 14.12 0.52
CA GLN A 105 -6.22 13.23 0.66
C GLN A 105 -6.62 11.85 1.20
N ILE A 106 -7.43 11.78 2.26
CA ILE A 106 -7.90 10.51 2.84
C ILE A 106 -8.83 9.78 1.86
N GLN A 107 -9.73 10.48 1.19
CA GLN A 107 -10.59 9.89 0.15
C GLN A 107 -9.76 9.25 -0.96
N LYS A 108 -8.78 9.99 -1.49
CA LYS A 108 -7.88 9.51 -2.54
C LYS A 108 -7.07 8.28 -2.10
N LEU A 109 -6.62 8.26 -0.85
CA LEU A 109 -5.93 7.11 -0.28
C LEU A 109 -6.82 5.85 -0.23
N VAL A 110 -8.08 6.01 0.15
CA VAL A 110 -9.06 4.91 0.12
C VAL A 110 -9.30 4.41 -1.30
N GLU A 111 -9.48 5.32 -2.26
CA GLU A 111 -9.63 4.97 -3.68
C GLU A 111 -8.43 4.19 -4.21
N PHE A 112 -7.22 4.64 -3.95
CA PHE A 112 -5.99 3.97 -4.35
C PHE A 112 -5.85 2.58 -3.72
N TYR A 113 -6.15 2.46 -2.43
CA TYR A 113 -6.12 1.17 -1.77
C TYR A 113 -7.08 0.16 -2.42
N LEU A 114 -8.32 0.58 -2.71
CA LEU A 114 -9.31 -0.28 -3.34
C LEU A 114 -8.97 -0.62 -4.79
N ALA A 115 -8.42 0.33 -5.55
CA ALA A 115 -7.89 0.09 -6.89
C ALA A 115 -6.75 -0.93 -6.85
N PHE A 116 -5.80 -0.76 -5.92
CA PHE A 116 -4.71 -1.72 -5.71
C PHE A 116 -5.23 -3.13 -5.45
N VAL A 117 -6.17 -3.29 -4.50
CA VAL A 117 -6.75 -4.60 -4.16
C VAL A 117 -7.41 -5.24 -5.38
N ARG A 118 -8.21 -4.48 -6.13
CA ARG A 118 -8.90 -4.95 -7.33
C ARG A 118 -7.92 -5.39 -8.41
N ASP A 119 -6.93 -4.57 -8.70
CA ASP A 119 -6.03 -4.76 -9.84
C ASP A 119 -4.95 -5.81 -9.54
N ASN A 120 -4.67 -6.07 -8.26
CA ASN A 120 -3.63 -7.00 -7.81
C ASN A 120 -4.16 -8.16 -6.96
N ALA A 121 -5.45 -8.48 -7.05
CA ALA A 121 -6.11 -9.46 -6.16
C ALA A 121 -5.37 -10.80 -6.06
N ASN A 122 -4.87 -11.34 -7.18
CA ASN A 122 -4.14 -12.61 -7.19
C ASN A 122 -2.79 -12.52 -6.48
N SER A 123 -2.04 -11.43 -6.71
CA SER A 123 -0.76 -11.18 -6.06
C SER A 123 -0.95 -10.97 -4.56
N VAL A 124 -1.95 -10.16 -4.17
CA VAL A 124 -2.28 -9.91 -2.76
C VAL A 124 -2.71 -11.20 -2.07
N ARG A 125 -3.57 -12.01 -2.71
CA ARG A 125 -3.97 -13.33 -2.19
C ARG A 125 -2.75 -14.21 -1.94
N PHE A 126 -1.86 -14.26 -2.91
CA PHE A 126 -0.63 -15.01 -2.80
C PHE A 126 0.20 -14.53 -1.58
N PHE A 127 0.47 -13.22 -1.47
CA PHE A 127 1.27 -12.68 -0.36
C PHE A 127 0.65 -12.96 1.01
N ILE A 128 -0.65 -12.76 1.16
CA ILE A 128 -1.34 -13.06 2.43
C ILE A 128 -1.31 -14.56 2.72
N SER A 129 -1.50 -15.42 1.71
CA SER A 129 -1.43 -16.86 1.91
C SER A 129 -0.05 -17.32 2.38
N GLN A 130 1.02 -16.70 1.92
CA GLN A 130 2.37 -16.98 2.40
C GLN A 130 2.57 -16.51 3.85
N MET A 131 2.07 -15.34 4.20
CA MET A 131 2.14 -14.80 5.57
C MET A 131 1.39 -15.67 6.59
N LEU A 132 0.25 -16.26 6.19
CA LEU A 132 -0.56 -17.11 7.06
C LEU A 132 -0.06 -18.55 7.16
N ARG A 133 0.67 -19.05 6.17
CA ARG A 133 1.16 -20.43 6.12
C ARG A 133 2.34 -20.69 7.03
N ASP A 134 3.15 -19.69 7.28
CA ASP A 134 4.42 -19.87 7.95
C ASP A 134 4.53 -19.01 9.19
N GLN A 135 4.41 -19.67 10.36
CA GLN A 135 4.70 -19.04 11.66
C GLN A 135 6.18 -18.66 11.81
N HIS A 136 7.04 -19.14 10.91
CA HIS A 136 8.47 -18.84 10.81
C HIS A 136 8.81 -18.02 9.56
N PHE A 137 7.87 -17.26 9.03
CA PHE A 137 8.21 -16.22 8.08
C PHE A 137 9.35 -15.41 8.70
N SER A 138 10.48 -15.36 8.01
CA SER A 138 11.73 -14.87 8.60
C SER A 138 11.47 -13.58 9.38
N GLU A 139 12.07 -13.47 10.56
CA GLU A 139 11.93 -12.28 11.43
C GLU A 139 12.12 -10.98 10.63
N GLY A 140 13.05 -10.98 9.67
CA GLY A 140 13.32 -9.85 8.79
C GLY A 140 12.16 -9.46 7.87
N LEU A 141 11.33 -10.41 7.39
CA LEU A 141 10.18 -10.08 6.55
C LEU A 141 9.03 -9.52 7.39
N ASN A 142 8.78 -10.10 8.57
CA ASN A 142 7.82 -9.56 9.51
C ASN A 142 8.15 -8.10 9.89
N GLU A 143 9.42 -7.81 10.16
CA GLU A 143 9.86 -6.44 10.45
C GLU A 143 9.57 -5.49 9.28
N GLN A 144 9.79 -5.90 8.04
CA GLN A 144 9.53 -5.06 6.87
C GLN A 144 8.04 -4.79 6.69
N ILE A 145 7.19 -5.80 6.88
CA ILE A 145 5.74 -5.65 6.79
C ILE A 145 5.21 -4.75 7.92
N VAL A 146 5.72 -4.95 9.15
CA VAL A 146 5.37 -4.09 10.29
C VAL A 146 5.77 -2.64 10.00
N LYS A 147 6.99 -2.40 9.49
CA LYS A 147 7.45 -1.05 9.13
C LYS A 147 6.55 -0.40 8.06
N LEU A 148 6.17 -1.17 7.03
CA LEU A 148 5.26 -0.70 6.00
C LEU A 148 3.90 -0.30 6.61
N TYR A 149 3.33 -1.17 7.46
CA TYR A 149 2.05 -0.94 8.11
C TYR A 149 2.10 0.25 9.08
N ASP A 150 3.17 0.37 9.86
CA ASP A 150 3.40 1.50 10.76
C ASP A 150 3.53 2.82 9.99
N GLY A 151 4.14 2.79 8.82
CA GLY A 151 4.21 3.94 7.94
C GLY A 151 2.83 4.43 7.48
N TYR A 152 1.96 3.54 7.02
CA TYR A 152 0.57 3.89 6.64
C TYR A 152 -0.20 4.46 7.83
N ARG A 153 -0.06 3.83 8.99
CA ARG A 153 -0.71 4.28 10.21
C ARG A 153 -0.25 5.68 10.59
N ALA A 154 1.05 5.93 10.59
CA ALA A 154 1.61 7.23 10.95
C ALA A 154 1.12 8.35 10.01
N MET A 155 1.07 8.10 8.71
CA MET A 155 0.54 9.04 7.73
C MET A 155 -0.94 9.37 7.99
N LEU A 156 -1.77 8.36 8.20
CA LEU A 156 -3.19 8.57 8.50
C LEU A 156 -3.37 9.36 9.80
N VAL A 157 -2.60 9.04 10.85
CA VAL A 157 -2.62 9.79 12.11
C VAL A 157 -2.31 11.26 11.85
N GLU A 158 -1.28 11.59 11.09
CA GLU A 158 -0.91 12.96 10.78
C GLU A 158 -2.00 13.68 9.96
N LEU A 159 -2.57 13.03 8.95
CA LEU A 159 -3.66 13.60 8.15
C LEU A 159 -4.91 13.89 8.99
N ILE A 160 -5.31 12.93 9.83
CA ILE A 160 -6.49 13.07 10.70
C ILE A 160 -6.24 14.16 11.76
N ALA A 161 -5.05 14.19 12.36
CA ALA A 161 -4.70 15.24 13.34
C ALA A 161 -4.81 16.63 12.72
N ARG A 162 -4.25 16.85 11.53
CA ARG A 162 -4.37 18.12 10.80
C ARG A 162 -5.82 18.46 10.46
N ALA A 163 -6.63 17.47 10.04
CA ALA A 163 -8.05 17.69 9.78
C ALA A 163 -8.81 18.11 11.05
N GLN A 164 -8.46 17.55 12.20
CA GLN A 164 -9.04 17.93 13.51
C GLN A 164 -8.59 19.34 13.95
N GLU A 165 -7.33 19.70 13.75
CA GLU A 165 -6.82 21.04 14.05
C GLU A 165 -7.53 22.12 13.23
N ARG A 166 -7.81 21.83 11.96
CA ARG A 166 -8.55 22.72 11.04
C ARG A 166 -10.07 22.69 11.25
N GLY A 167 -10.59 21.86 12.15
CA GLY A 167 -12.02 21.71 12.40
C GLY A 167 -12.78 20.98 11.29
N ILE A 168 -12.09 20.29 10.37
CA ILE A 168 -12.67 19.50 9.29
C ILE A 168 -13.15 18.14 9.81
N SER A 169 -12.45 17.58 10.81
CA SER A 169 -12.81 16.31 11.45
C SER A 169 -13.14 16.53 12.93
N PRO A 170 -14.15 15.82 13.48
CA PRO A 170 -14.51 15.94 14.88
C PRO A 170 -13.42 15.38 15.82
N LYS A 171 -13.29 16.00 17.01
CA LYS A 171 -12.24 15.66 18.00
C LYS A 171 -12.66 14.62 19.06
N HIS A 172 -13.79 13.97 18.87
CA HIS A 172 -14.29 12.97 19.85
C HIS A 172 -13.56 11.63 19.79
N VAL A 173 -12.79 11.37 18.71
CA VAL A 173 -11.93 10.19 18.54
C VAL A 173 -10.50 10.67 18.33
N THR A 174 -9.51 10.02 18.96
CA THR A 174 -8.11 10.37 18.75
C THR A 174 -7.67 10.00 17.33
N PRO A 175 -6.70 10.74 16.73
CA PRO A 175 -6.19 10.43 15.40
C PRO A 175 -5.68 8.99 15.28
N GLU A 176 -5.05 8.46 16.35
CA GLU A 176 -4.52 7.09 16.40
C GLU A 176 -5.64 6.06 16.33
N ALA A 177 -6.72 6.25 17.10
CA ALA A 177 -7.88 5.35 17.10
C ALA A 177 -8.61 5.39 15.76
N ALA A 178 -8.76 6.58 15.16
CA ALA A 178 -9.38 6.76 13.87
C ALA A 178 -8.55 6.11 12.75
N ALA A 179 -7.24 6.30 12.74
CA ALA A 179 -6.33 5.67 11.77
C ALA A 179 -6.35 4.14 11.89
N ALA A 180 -6.31 3.61 13.12
CA ALA A 180 -6.37 2.17 13.37
C ALA A 180 -7.70 1.57 12.88
N PHE A 181 -8.82 2.24 13.15
CA PHE A 181 -10.14 1.79 12.67
C PHE A 181 -10.23 1.82 11.15
N LEU A 182 -9.77 2.89 10.51
CA LEU A 182 -9.78 3.00 9.05
C LEU A 182 -8.95 1.88 8.41
N LEU A 183 -7.74 1.63 8.88
CA LEU A 183 -6.91 0.52 8.38
C LEU A 183 -7.58 -0.83 8.60
N SER A 184 -8.22 -1.04 9.74
CA SER A 184 -8.96 -2.29 10.02
C SER A 184 -10.14 -2.47 9.07
N ALA A 185 -10.88 -1.41 8.76
CA ALA A 185 -11.97 -1.45 7.80
C ALA A 185 -11.47 -1.77 6.37
N LEU A 186 -10.39 -1.14 5.93
CA LEU A 186 -9.77 -1.41 4.63
C LEU A 186 -9.26 -2.86 4.55
N ASN A 187 -8.62 -3.36 5.60
CA ASN A 187 -8.19 -4.76 5.68
C ASN A 187 -9.38 -5.72 5.67
N GLY A 188 -10.50 -5.36 6.29
CA GLY A 188 -11.75 -6.14 6.20
C GLY A 188 -12.24 -6.27 4.76
N ILE A 189 -12.26 -5.18 4.00
CA ILE A 189 -12.61 -5.18 2.58
C ILE A 189 -11.63 -6.05 1.77
N LEU A 190 -10.34 -5.96 2.05
CA LEU A 190 -9.32 -6.79 1.42
C LEU A 190 -9.58 -8.28 1.68
N ILE A 191 -9.81 -8.66 2.92
CA ILE A 191 -10.08 -10.04 3.29
C ILE A 191 -11.34 -10.56 2.60
N GLU A 192 -12.42 -9.78 2.59
CA GLU A 192 -13.64 -10.13 1.86
C GLU A 192 -13.36 -10.37 0.37
N TYR A 193 -12.60 -9.49 -0.27
CA TYR A 193 -12.22 -9.62 -1.66
C TYR A 193 -11.40 -10.90 -1.94
N LEU A 194 -10.49 -11.24 -1.03
CA LEU A 194 -9.67 -12.45 -1.15
C LEU A 194 -10.48 -13.74 -1.04
N PHE A 195 -11.49 -13.77 -0.17
CA PHE A 195 -12.33 -14.96 0.03
C PHE A 195 -13.41 -15.09 -1.04
N LEU A 196 -14.06 -14.00 -1.41
CA LEU A 196 -15.25 -14.00 -2.27
C LEU A 196 -14.94 -13.65 -3.74
N GLY A 197 -13.71 -13.20 -4.04
CA GLY A 197 -13.33 -12.71 -5.37
C GLY A 197 -13.95 -11.34 -5.72
N LYS A 198 -14.72 -10.76 -4.81
CA LYS A 198 -15.38 -9.46 -4.92
C LYS A 198 -15.65 -8.92 -3.53
N SER A 199 -15.79 -7.62 -3.39
CA SER A 199 -16.31 -7.00 -2.17
C SER A 199 -17.76 -6.56 -2.36
N ALA A 200 -18.55 -6.65 -1.30
CA ALA A 200 -19.89 -6.04 -1.25
C ALA A 200 -19.80 -4.51 -1.21
N VAL A 201 -18.70 -3.97 -0.69
CA VAL A 201 -18.45 -2.54 -0.62
C VAL A 201 -17.80 -2.07 -1.91
N GLN A 202 -18.55 -1.27 -2.69
CA GLN A 202 -18.02 -0.61 -3.88
C GLN A 202 -17.11 0.57 -3.47
N PRO A 203 -16.13 0.98 -4.31
CA PRO A 203 -15.19 2.06 -3.99
C PRO A 203 -15.90 3.36 -3.56
N GLU A 204 -16.93 3.77 -4.28
CA GLU A 204 -17.69 4.97 -3.98
C GLU A 204 -18.41 4.88 -2.63
N GLY A 205 -18.94 3.70 -2.30
CA GLY A 205 -19.55 3.41 -1.01
C GLY A 205 -18.54 3.46 0.14
N ALA A 206 -17.35 2.89 -0.05
CA ALA A 206 -16.29 2.94 0.95
C ALA A 206 -15.81 4.37 1.23
N VAL A 207 -15.59 5.16 0.17
CA VAL A 207 -15.23 6.58 0.28
C VAL A 207 -16.32 7.37 1.00
N ALA A 208 -17.60 7.15 0.65
CA ALA A 208 -18.72 7.82 1.30
C ALA A 208 -18.83 7.45 2.79
N MET A 209 -18.66 6.18 3.14
CA MET A 209 -18.69 5.71 4.54
C MET A 209 -17.54 6.30 5.36
N VAL A 210 -16.32 6.31 4.81
CA VAL A 210 -15.14 6.90 5.46
C VAL A 210 -15.34 8.40 5.65
N SER A 211 -15.86 9.09 4.64
CA SER A 211 -16.15 10.53 4.70
C SER A 211 -17.21 10.85 5.74
N GLY A 212 -18.33 10.12 5.74
CA GLY A 212 -19.40 10.29 6.72
C GLY A 212 -18.93 10.06 8.15
N TRP A 213 -18.11 9.03 8.36
CA TRP A 213 -17.61 8.69 9.68
C TRP A 213 -16.52 9.67 10.18
N LEU A 214 -15.52 9.99 9.34
CA LEU A 214 -14.40 10.84 9.75
C LEU A 214 -14.73 12.33 9.78
N PHE A 215 -15.63 12.79 8.91
CA PHE A 215 -15.88 14.23 8.71
C PHE A 215 -17.31 14.66 9.08
N GLY A 216 -18.14 13.72 9.49
CA GLY A 216 -19.50 14.04 9.91
C GLY A 216 -20.47 14.39 8.76
N ASP A 217 -20.13 13.98 7.54
CA ASP A 217 -21.04 14.14 6.40
C ASP A 217 -22.21 13.16 6.51
N ASN A 218 -23.24 13.53 7.24
CA ASN A 218 -24.52 12.88 7.08
C ASN A 218 -25.01 13.16 5.66
N ALA A 219 -24.92 12.19 4.78
CA ALA A 219 -25.65 12.19 3.52
C ALA A 219 -27.15 12.23 3.87
N GLY A 220 -27.71 13.42 3.99
CA GLY A 220 -29.14 13.57 4.23
C GLY A 220 -29.55 14.60 5.26
N SER A 221 -29.12 15.85 5.17
CA SER A 221 -30.01 16.94 5.60
C SER A 221 -31.08 17.19 4.51
N GLY A 222 -31.84 16.14 4.21
CA GLY A 222 -33.09 16.23 3.49
C GLY A 222 -34.11 16.92 4.35
N ASN A 223 -34.28 18.22 4.13
CA ASN A 223 -35.51 19.03 4.22
C ASN A 223 -36.60 18.46 5.14
N GLY A 224 -36.41 18.58 6.47
CA GLY A 224 -37.53 18.52 7.41
C GLY A 224 -38.34 19.81 7.29
N LYS A 225 -39.21 19.91 6.28
CA LYS A 225 -40.31 20.84 6.35
C LYS A 225 -41.20 20.44 7.53
N ALA A 226 -41.10 21.22 8.60
CA ALA A 226 -42.09 21.23 9.63
C ALA A 226 -43.45 21.49 8.95
N VAL A 227 -44.34 20.52 9.03
CA VAL A 227 -45.76 20.74 8.80
C VAL A 227 -46.33 21.17 10.15
N ALA A 228 -46.77 22.42 10.18
CA ALA A 228 -47.58 22.99 11.24
C ALA A 228 -48.99 22.38 11.22
#